data_04deade5c9b26fd2fd2e0dd352308ab8
#
_entry.id   04deade5c9b26fd2fd2e0dd352308ab8
#
_cell.length_a   1.000
_cell.length_b   1.000
_cell.length_c   1.000
_cell.angle_alpha   90.00
_cell.angle_beta   90.00
_cell.angle_gamma   90.00
#
_symmetry.space_group_name_H-M   'P 1'
#
loop_
_entity.id
_entity.type
_entity.pdbx_description
1 polymer ?
#
loop_
_entity_poly.entity_id
_entity_poly.type
_entity_poly.pdbx_seq_one_letter_code
_entity_poly.pdbx_strand_id
1 'polypeptide(L)'
;MKAKRLIRLGVAIGATFVSLTCAAAGQVGSGNIKHVLLLSIDGMHAVDFYNCSHGIAGVNNGEPYCPNMQALSERGLNYVGAVSSKPSDSFPGLAAIVSGGTPKSTGLYYDVAFDRSLDAPAATTGTGLAGGSCAPYGIPKGTTTDYDQGIDIDDTQLNGGARGAAVTEGGVASIDPTKLVRDPQQGCAPVYPWDFIRTNTIFGVVHEAGGYTGWIDKHPSYSMAGGPGGKGLDDFYSPEVSSNAVPLPGVTTSQGVSCATVRDASGGAWNSSFANIQCYDALKVKALLNQIAGKTHRGAPAVIPALFGMNFQAVYIGQSVAEAGVGNGGYQNATALPSLRLLQEIEFVDASIGDIVGGLKTAGIYEDTLLIITAKHGASPIDPSSYVADGTNTPATLLGSAIPFSESPLNTTGIGATEDDVSVLWLNPGASVTAAVALLESNAAAIGLGQIYYGPTLWLNYNVGGLDPGQDPRTPDIIVTPIVGVTYSGSTTMIEDHGGFAHDDTNVMMLVTNPHFKASTVSATTTTTQVAPTIVKALGLNPAALDAVREEGTAVLPEVISQLSGW
;
A
#
# COMPACT_ATOMS: atom_id res chain seq x y z
N MET A 1 -45.75 64.92 47.16
CA MET A 1 -45.92 63.83 46.16
C MET A 1 -44.89 64.03 45.09
N LYS A 2 -43.79 63.21 45.06
CA LYS A 2 -42.71 63.31 44.07
C LYS A 2 -42.78 62.09 43.17
N ALA A 3 -43.02 62.33 41.88
CA ALA A 3 -43.03 61.31 40.85
C ALA A 3 -41.61 60.98 40.43
N LYS A 4 -41.21 59.70 40.52
CA LYS A 4 -39.95 59.20 39.98
C LYS A 4 -40.07 58.78 38.50
N ARG A 5 -39.31 59.42 37.62
CA ARG A 5 -39.15 59.02 36.23
C ARG A 5 -38.22 57.78 36.15
N LEU A 6 -38.65 56.69 35.57
CA LEU A 6 -37.83 55.56 35.14
C LEU A 6 -37.27 55.85 33.73
N ILE A 7 -35.95 55.88 33.62
CA ILE A 7 -35.24 55.90 32.34
C ILE A 7 -35.08 54.42 31.93
N ARG A 8 -35.60 54.04 30.78
CA ARG A 8 -35.34 52.73 30.15
C ARG A 8 -34.16 52.89 29.24
N LEU A 9 -33.05 52.20 29.58
CA LEU A 9 -31.90 52.03 28.70
C LEU A 9 -32.19 50.89 27.73
N GLY A 10 -32.34 51.18 26.44
CA GLY A 10 -32.42 50.17 25.39
C GLY A 10 -31.04 49.70 24.99
N VAL A 11 -30.74 48.45 25.25
CA VAL A 11 -29.55 47.79 24.71
C VAL A 11 -29.89 47.22 23.34
N ALA A 12 -29.32 47.81 22.29
CA ALA A 12 -29.38 47.24 20.92
C ALA A 12 -28.31 46.15 20.79
N ILE A 13 -28.72 44.89 20.74
CA ILE A 13 -27.84 43.77 20.40
C ILE A 13 -27.76 43.74 18.89
N GLY A 14 -26.62 44.20 18.36
CA GLY A 14 -26.26 44.02 16.96
C GLY A 14 -25.88 42.55 16.70
N ALA A 15 -26.76 41.80 16.06
CA ALA A 15 -26.44 40.48 15.55
C ALA A 15 -25.55 40.62 14.29
N THR A 16 -24.26 40.42 14.44
CA THR A 16 -23.35 40.26 13.32
C THR A 16 -23.57 38.88 12.71
N PHE A 17 -24.27 38.82 11.58
CA PHE A 17 -24.31 37.61 10.76
C PHE A 17 -22.95 37.39 10.14
N VAL A 18 -22.14 36.47 10.69
CA VAL A 18 -21.02 35.89 9.99
C VAL A 18 -21.62 34.92 8.98
N SER A 19 -21.67 35.35 7.72
CA SER A 19 -21.95 34.46 6.60
C SER A 19 -20.75 33.54 6.44
N LEU A 20 -20.85 32.33 7.01
CA LEU A 20 -20.01 31.20 6.56
C LEU A 20 -20.38 30.95 5.09
N THR A 21 -19.50 31.39 4.19
CA THR A 21 -19.49 30.87 2.82
C THR A 21 -19.08 29.40 2.92
N CYS A 22 -20.03 28.47 3.00
CA CYS A 22 -19.80 27.10 2.62
C CYS A 22 -19.29 27.14 1.17
N ALA A 23 -18.00 26.91 0.96
CA ALA A 23 -17.51 26.54 -0.36
C ALA A 23 -18.35 25.32 -0.77
N ALA A 24 -19.12 25.43 -1.84
CA ALA A 24 -19.92 24.33 -2.34
C ALA A 24 -18.97 23.16 -2.56
N ALA A 25 -19.16 22.07 -1.83
CA ALA A 25 -18.47 20.82 -2.12
C ALA A 25 -18.81 20.46 -3.56
N GLY A 26 -17.79 20.32 -4.42
CA GLY A 26 -17.99 19.95 -5.81
C GLY A 26 -18.72 18.59 -5.86
N GLN A 27 -19.62 18.44 -6.81
CA GLN A 27 -20.30 17.17 -7.02
C GLN A 27 -19.32 16.21 -7.72
N VAL A 28 -19.16 14.99 -7.20
CA VAL A 28 -18.29 13.96 -7.78
C VAL A 28 -18.64 13.71 -9.24
N GLY A 29 -17.62 13.72 -10.13
CA GLY A 29 -17.81 13.46 -11.55
C GLY A 29 -18.59 14.55 -12.30
N SER A 30 -18.60 15.79 -11.80
CA SER A 30 -19.23 16.93 -12.50
C SER A 30 -18.45 17.42 -13.72
N GLY A 31 -17.21 16.95 -13.87
CA GLY A 31 -16.34 17.22 -15.03
C GLY A 31 -16.41 16.12 -16.10
N ASN A 32 -15.42 16.11 -16.98
CA ASN A 32 -15.29 15.10 -18.06
C ASN A 32 -14.97 13.71 -17.50
N ILE A 33 -14.22 13.64 -16.38
CA ILE A 33 -13.94 12.39 -15.66
C ILE A 33 -15.04 12.10 -14.65
N LYS A 34 -15.71 10.97 -14.82
CA LYS A 34 -16.74 10.46 -13.92
C LYS A 34 -16.24 9.31 -13.06
N HIS A 35 -15.24 8.61 -13.55
CA HIS A 35 -14.65 7.44 -12.92
C HIS A 35 -13.13 7.56 -12.87
N VAL A 36 -12.54 7.08 -11.78
CA VAL A 36 -11.10 6.85 -11.71
C VAL A 36 -10.87 5.38 -11.39
N LEU A 37 -10.09 4.72 -12.22
CA LEU A 37 -9.62 3.35 -12.00
C LEU A 37 -8.14 3.41 -11.61
N LEU A 38 -7.83 2.95 -10.40
CA LEU A 38 -6.49 2.87 -9.86
C LEU A 38 -6.01 1.41 -9.85
N LEU A 39 -4.96 1.11 -10.59
CA LEU A 39 -4.30 -0.19 -10.56
C LEU A 39 -2.93 -0.05 -9.91
N SER A 40 -2.66 -0.87 -8.91
CA SER A 40 -1.35 -1.03 -8.29
C SER A 40 -0.77 -2.38 -8.68
N ILE A 41 0.48 -2.41 -9.14
CA ILE A 41 1.19 -3.63 -9.52
C ILE A 41 2.41 -3.73 -8.62
N ASP A 42 2.33 -4.51 -7.53
CA ASP A 42 3.44 -4.62 -6.58
C ASP A 42 4.70 -5.12 -7.29
N GLY A 43 5.83 -4.48 -6.98
CA GLY A 43 7.13 -4.75 -7.58
C GLY A 43 7.39 -4.08 -8.93
N MET A 44 6.39 -3.60 -9.66
CA MET A 44 6.56 -3.11 -11.03
C MET A 44 7.41 -1.83 -11.09
N HIS A 45 8.64 -1.94 -11.54
CA HIS A 45 9.54 -0.80 -11.73
C HIS A 45 9.21 0.02 -12.98
N ALA A 46 9.67 1.26 -13.01
CA ALA A 46 9.63 2.08 -14.23
C ALA A 46 10.43 1.44 -15.37
N VAL A 47 11.54 0.77 -15.07
CA VAL A 47 12.36 0.05 -16.06
C VAL A 47 11.66 -1.18 -16.61
N ASP A 48 10.84 -1.90 -15.83
CA ASP A 48 10.06 -3.04 -16.32
C ASP A 48 9.04 -2.59 -17.36
N PHE A 49 8.35 -1.49 -17.07
CA PHE A 49 7.41 -0.89 -18.02
C PHE A 49 8.14 -0.38 -19.26
N TYR A 50 9.30 0.26 -19.11
CA TYR A 50 10.09 0.71 -20.24
C TYR A 50 10.50 -0.48 -21.13
N ASN A 51 11.08 -1.52 -20.55
CA ASN A 51 11.53 -2.71 -21.27
C ASN A 51 10.37 -3.44 -21.94
N CYS A 52 9.23 -3.61 -21.26
CA CYS A 52 8.11 -4.34 -21.84
C CYS A 52 7.40 -3.56 -22.97
N SER A 53 7.35 -2.22 -22.88
CA SER A 53 6.67 -1.38 -23.87
C SER A 53 7.54 -1.02 -25.07
N HIS A 54 8.87 -1.10 -24.96
CA HIS A 54 9.80 -0.77 -26.05
C HIS A 54 10.52 -2.00 -26.62
N GLY A 55 10.50 -3.11 -25.89
CA GLY A 55 11.27 -4.30 -26.18
C GLY A 55 12.68 -4.26 -25.61
N ILE A 56 13.22 -5.42 -25.28
CA ILE A 56 14.61 -5.62 -24.83
C ILE A 56 15.23 -6.82 -25.54
N ALA A 57 16.50 -6.74 -25.89
CA ALA A 57 17.21 -7.85 -26.51
C ALA A 57 17.18 -9.10 -25.61
N GLY A 58 16.80 -10.24 -26.16
CA GLY A 58 16.66 -11.51 -25.44
C GLY A 58 15.23 -11.88 -25.07
N VAL A 59 14.28 -10.98 -25.20
CA VAL A 59 12.85 -11.23 -25.00
C VAL A 59 12.10 -10.88 -26.29
N ASN A 60 11.14 -11.70 -26.70
CA ASN A 60 10.23 -11.48 -27.84
C ASN A 60 10.95 -10.96 -29.12
N ASN A 61 12.14 -11.46 -29.41
CA ASN A 61 12.99 -11.00 -30.51
C ASN A 61 13.36 -9.50 -30.47
N GLY A 62 13.33 -8.88 -29.28
CA GLY A 62 13.55 -7.45 -29.09
C GLY A 62 12.32 -6.58 -29.28
N GLU A 63 11.16 -7.18 -29.58
CA GLU A 63 9.88 -6.47 -29.73
C GLU A 63 9.17 -6.30 -28.38
N PRO A 64 8.25 -5.34 -28.26
CA PRO A 64 7.43 -5.16 -27.06
C PRO A 64 6.68 -6.43 -26.65
N TYR A 65 6.54 -6.63 -25.33
CA TYR A 65 5.86 -7.80 -24.75
C TYR A 65 4.74 -7.45 -23.74
N CYS A 66 4.37 -6.17 -23.62
CA CYS A 66 3.18 -5.71 -22.89
C CYS A 66 2.30 -4.81 -23.78
N PRO A 67 1.64 -5.36 -24.81
CA PRO A 67 0.95 -4.58 -25.84
C PRO A 67 -0.21 -3.75 -25.30
N ASN A 68 -0.89 -4.17 -24.23
CA ASN A 68 -2.01 -3.43 -23.67
C ASN A 68 -1.54 -2.20 -22.90
N MET A 69 -0.51 -2.33 -22.05
CA MET A 69 0.10 -1.19 -21.35
C MET A 69 0.80 -0.24 -22.32
N GLN A 70 1.44 -0.78 -23.37
CA GLN A 70 2.01 0.03 -24.45
C GLN A 70 0.93 0.89 -25.12
N ALA A 71 -0.20 0.29 -25.54
CA ALA A 71 -1.30 1.00 -26.17
C ALA A 71 -1.91 2.08 -25.26
N LEU A 72 -1.96 1.85 -23.96
CA LEU A 72 -2.38 2.86 -22.97
C LEU A 72 -1.39 4.01 -22.91
N SER A 73 -0.09 3.77 -23.01
CA SER A 73 0.94 4.82 -22.98
C SER A 73 0.88 5.76 -24.19
N GLU A 74 0.37 5.30 -25.34
CA GLU A 74 0.13 6.14 -26.52
C GLU A 74 -0.94 7.23 -26.29
N ARG A 75 -1.70 7.11 -25.21
CA ARG A 75 -2.72 8.05 -24.73
C ARG A 75 -2.51 8.38 -23.26
N GLY A 76 -1.26 8.48 -22.82
CA GLY A 76 -0.94 8.63 -21.41
C GLY A 76 0.27 9.49 -21.13
N LEU A 77 0.38 9.86 -19.87
CA LEU A 77 1.52 10.51 -19.25
C LEU A 77 2.35 9.44 -18.55
N ASN A 78 3.54 9.16 -19.06
CA ASN A 78 4.48 8.21 -18.46
C ASN A 78 5.50 8.94 -17.58
N TYR A 79 5.48 8.69 -16.28
CA TYR A 79 6.35 9.32 -15.27
C TYR A 79 7.55 8.42 -14.98
N VAL A 80 8.64 8.60 -15.74
CA VAL A 80 9.83 7.75 -15.64
C VAL A 80 10.65 7.94 -14.36
N GLY A 81 10.44 9.06 -13.65
CA GLY A 81 11.10 9.37 -12.37
C GLY A 81 10.15 9.26 -11.17
N ALA A 82 9.13 8.39 -11.24
CA ALA A 82 8.21 8.19 -10.13
C ALA A 82 8.87 7.41 -8.98
N VAL A 83 8.67 7.87 -7.76
CA VAL A 83 9.26 7.31 -6.53
C VAL A 83 8.15 6.95 -5.54
N SER A 84 8.20 5.75 -4.99
CA SER A 84 7.30 5.30 -3.91
C SER A 84 7.61 5.98 -2.57
N SER A 85 6.82 5.68 -1.54
CA SER A 85 7.13 6.09 -0.16
C SER A 85 8.41 5.43 0.36
N LYS A 86 8.93 5.95 1.46
CA LYS A 86 10.08 5.39 2.20
C LYS A 86 9.68 5.23 3.67
N PRO A 87 9.78 4.03 4.22
CA PRO A 87 10.15 2.74 3.61
C PRO A 87 9.28 2.36 2.41
N SER A 88 9.85 1.62 1.45
CA SER A 88 9.18 1.21 0.21
C SER A 88 8.49 -0.15 0.39
N ASP A 89 7.57 -0.19 1.33
CA ASP A 89 6.76 -1.34 1.69
C ASP A 89 5.32 -1.19 1.22
N SER A 90 4.60 -2.30 1.13
CA SER A 90 3.22 -2.35 0.65
C SER A 90 2.24 -1.51 1.46
N PHE A 91 2.35 -1.50 2.80
CA PHE A 91 1.39 -0.83 3.67
C PHE A 91 1.57 0.69 3.66
N PRO A 92 2.76 1.27 3.95
CA PRO A 92 3.00 2.71 3.76
C PRO A 92 2.90 3.12 2.28
N GLY A 93 3.21 2.23 1.33
CA GLY A 93 3.09 2.49 -0.10
C GLY A 93 1.64 2.72 -0.53
N LEU A 94 0.70 1.85 -0.10
CA LEU A 94 -0.72 2.09 -0.36
C LEU A 94 -1.20 3.35 0.37
N ALA A 95 -0.80 3.55 1.64
CA ALA A 95 -1.15 4.75 2.39
C ALA A 95 -0.74 6.03 1.64
N ALA A 96 0.45 6.06 1.07
CA ALA A 96 0.94 7.18 0.26
C ALA A 96 0.05 7.44 -0.97
N ILE A 97 -0.30 6.38 -1.71
CA ILE A 97 -1.14 6.45 -2.91
C ILE A 97 -2.54 6.97 -2.58
N VAL A 98 -3.14 6.52 -1.45
CA VAL A 98 -4.55 6.82 -1.15
C VAL A 98 -4.76 8.04 -0.25
N SER A 99 -3.74 8.49 0.50
CA SER A 99 -3.86 9.67 1.37
C SER A 99 -3.16 10.91 0.82
N GLY A 100 -2.13 10.73 0.01
CA GLY A 100 -1.27 11.81 -0.46
C GLY A 100 -0.17 12.20 0.52
N GLY A 101 0.08 11.38 1.55
CA GLY A 101 1.09 11.61 2.58
C GLY A 101 2.14 10.51 2.68
N THR A 102 3.21 10.80 3.39
CA THR A 102 4.27 9.87 3.77
C THR A 102 4.01 9.31 5.17
N PRO A 103 4.83 8.40 5.71
CA PRO A 103 4.74 7.99 7.12
C PRO A 103 4.69 9.15 8.12
N LYS A 104 5.23 10.32 7.74
CA LYS A 104 5.17 11.56 8.49
C LYS A 104 3.75 11.97 8.90
N SER A 105 2.80 11.96 7.98
CA SER A 105 1.40 12.32 8.25
C SER A 105 0.54 11.10 8.51
N THR A 106 0.76 10.00 7.79
CA THR A 106 -0.06 8.79 7.90
C THR A 106 0.21 8.00 9.19
N GLY A 107 1.42 8.08 9.74
CA GLY A 107 1.87 7.30 10.90
C GLY A 107 2.11 5.82 10.59
N LEU A 108 2.21 5.45 9.30
CA LEU A 108 2.42 4.08 8.84
C LEU A 108 3.85 3.94 8.33
N TYR A 109 4.70 3.24 9.09
CA TYR A 109 6.11 3.07 8.75
C TYR A 109 6.38 1.76 8.03
N TYR A 110 5.66 0.71 8.39
CA TYR A 110 5.77 -0.63 7.82
C TYR A 110 4.49 -1.42 8.10
N ASP A 111 4.27 -2.57 7.46
CA ASP A 111 3.17 -3.49 7.75
C ASP A 111 3.31 -4.12 9.15
N VAL A 112 4.55 -4.45 9.55
CA VAL A 112 4.91 -4.80 10.93
C VAL A 112 5.74 -3.65 11.52
N ALA A 113 5.26 -3.01 12.58
CA ALA A 113 5.88 -1.85 13.21
C ALA A 113 5.66 -1.89 14.72
N PHE A 114 6.17 -0.90 15.46
CA PHE A 114 5.95 -0.78 16.90
C PHE A 114 5.24 0.54 17.22
N ASP A 115 4.22 0.46 18.10
CA ASP A 115 3.51 1.64 18.58
C ASP A 115 3.57 1.70 20.11
N ARG A 116 4.23 2.72 20.66
CA ARG A 116 4.40 2.92 22.09
C ARG A 116 3.12 3.35 22.81
N SER A 117 2.09 3.75 22.06
CA SER A 117 0.80 4.21 22.60
C SER A 117 -0.26 3.12 22.69
N LEU A 118 0.02 1.93 22.18
CA LEU A 118 -0.91 0.81 22.16
C LEU A 118 -0.50 -0.32 23.11
N ASP A 119 -1.44 -1.21 23.38
CA ASP A 119 -1.24 -2.45 24.11
C ASP A 119 -1.49 -3.66 23.21
N ALA A 120 -0.87 -4.79 23.57
CA ALA A 120 -0.95 -6.04 22.83
C ALA A 120 -2.40 -6.50 22.58
N PRO A 121 -2.64 -7.31 21.51
CA PRO A 121 -3.92 -7.96 21.27
C PRO A 121 -4.42 -8.75 22.50
N ALA A 122 -5.72 -9.08 22.53
CA ALA A 122 -6.26 -9.92 23.60
C ALA A 122 -5.88 -11.39 23.44
N ALA A 123 -5.75 -11.85 22.18
CA ALA A 123 -5.33 -13.21 21.83
C ALA A 123 -4.07 -13.17 20.97
N THR A 124 -3.32 -14.26 20.95
CA THR A 124 -2.16 -14.43 20.05
C THR A 124 -2.62 -14.35 18.60
N THR A 125 -1.90 -13.58 17.78
CA THR A 125 -2.21 -13.40 16.34
C THR A 125 -1.93 -14.66 15.51
N GLY A 126 -2.35 -14.67 14.26
CA GLY A 126 -2.06 -15.76 13.32
C GLY A 126 -0.56 -15.94 13.07
N THR A 127 0.18 -14.83 13.05
CA THR A 127 1.64 -14.78 12.88
C THR A 127 2.41 -14.99 14.17
N GLY A 128 1.72 -15.11 15.32
CA GLY A 128 2.33 -15.49 16.60
C GLY A 128 2.69 -14.34 17.53
N LEU A 129 2.28 -13.11 17.24
CA LEU A 129 2.37 -12.01 18.21
C LEU A 129 1.55 -12.35 19.44
N ALA A 130 2.21 -12.41 20.61
CA ALA A 130 1.58 -12.86 21.83
C ALA A 130 0.49 -11.90 22.31
N GLY A 131 -0.66 -12.46 22.69
CA GLY A 131 -1.70 -11.73 23.40
C GLY A 131 -1.22 -11.25 24.78
N GLY A 132 -1.78 -10.14 25.25
CA GLY A 132 -1.38 -9.53 26.51
C GLY A 132 -2.54 -8.90 27.28
N SER A 133 -2.20 -8.20 28.38
CA SER A 133 -3.17 -7.44 29.15
C SER A 133 -3.22 -6.00 28.68
N CYS A 134 -4.42 -5.40 28.69
CA CYS A 134 -4.62 -3.97 28.50
C CYS A 134 -5.34 -3.41 29.72
N ALA A 135 -4.92 -2.24 30.20
CA ALA A 135 -5.56 -1.54 31.30
C ALA A 135 -6.32 -0.33 30.77
N PRO A 136 -7.67 -0.34 30.81
CA PRO A 136 -8.45 0.80 30.33
C PRO A 136 -8.01 2.10 31.01
N TYR A 137 -7.72 3.12 30.19
CA TYR A 137 -7.20 4.43 30.61
C TYR A 137 -5.88 4.36 31.41
N GLY A 138 -5.16 3.25 31.28
CA GLY A 138 -3.84 3.05 31.88
C GLY A 138 -2.70 3.63 31.06
N ILE A 139 -1.48 3.42 31.54
CA ILE A 139 -0.27 3.77 30.79
C ILE A 139 -0.05 2.69 29.72
N PRO A 140 0.05 3.06 28.44
CA PRO A 140 0.39 2.12 27.37
C PRO A 140 1.72 1.42 27.63
N LYS A 141 1.82 0.15 27.23
CA LYS A 141 3.05 -0.65 27.37
C LYS A 141 3.91 -0.62 26.11
N GLY A 142 3.32 -0.21 25.01
CA GLY A 142 3.88 -0.41 23.68
C GLY A 142 3.68 -1.85 23.19
N THR A 143 3.48 -2.02 21.89
CA THR A 143 3.33 -3.32 21.28
C THR A 143 3.72 -3.28 19.81
N THR A 144 4.18 -4.41 19.28
CA THR A 144 4.27 -4.62 17.84
C THR A 144 2.87 -4.52 17.23
N THR A 145 2.76 -3.82 16.11
CA THR A 145 1.56 -3.76 15.28
C THR A 145 1.81 -4.60 14.05
N ASP A 146 0.96 -5.59 13.82
CA ASP A 146 1.04 -6.51 12.71
C ASP A 146 -0.23 -6.35 11.89
N TYR A 147 -0.13 -5.57 10.80
CA TYR A 147 -1.22 -5.31 9.87
C TYR A 147 -1.01 -6.00 8.51
N ASP A 148 -0.22 -7.04 8.49
CA ASP A 148 -0.15 -8.02 7.41
C ASP A 148 -1.20 -9.13 7.62
N GLN A 149 -0.85 -10.37 7.49
CA GLN A 149 -1.72 -11.53 7.68
C GLN A 149 -2.08 -11.79 9.15
N GLY A 150 -1.38 -11.18 10.09
CA GLY A 150 -1.52 -11.45 11.53
C GLY A 150 -2.89 -11.17 12.11
N ILE A 151 -3.67 -10.28 11.51
CA ILE A 151 -5.03 -9.97 11.94
C ILE A 151 -6.08 -10.95 11.43
N ASP A 152 -5.73 -11.82 10.51
CA ASP A 152 -6.58 -12.93 10.09
C ASP A 152 -6.57 -14.06 11.10
N ILE A 153 -7.63 -14.80 11.15
CA ILE A 153 -7.80 -15.86 12.14
C ILE A 153 -7.33 -17.20 11.65
N ASP A 154 -7.29 -17.38 10.35
CA ASP A 154 -6.95 -18.67 9.73
C ASP A 154 -6.34 -18.41 8.35
N ASP A 155 -5.03 -18.41 8.29
CA ASP A 155 -4.23 -18.25 7.08
C ASP A 155 -4.34 -19.45 6.11
N THR A 156 -4.96 -20.54 6.54
CA THR A 156 -5.28 -21.67 5.64
C THR A 156 -6.50 -21.39 4.77
N GLN A 157 -7.25 -20.33 5.05
CA GLN A 157 -8.49 -19.96 4.36
C GLN A 157 -8.30 -18.70 3.53
N LEU A 158 -8.67 -18.73 2.26
CA LEU A 158 -8.59 -17.58 1.35
C LEU A 158 -9.40 -16.35 1.83
N ASN A 159 -10.38 -16.55 2.64
CA ASN A 159 -11.19 -15.50 3.26
C ASN A 159 -10.77 -15.18 4.70
N GLY A 160 -9.56 -15.55 5.12
CA GLY A 160 -9.07 -15.34 6.47
C GLY A 160 -9.84 -16.10 7.54
N GLY A 161 -10.47 -17.22 7.21
CA GLY A 161 -11.26 -18.01 8.16
C GLY A 161 -12.55 -17.34 8.63
N ALA A 162 -13.02 -16.30 7.93
CA ALA A 162 -14.27 -15.62 8.25
C ALA A 162 -15.42 -16.63 8.33
N ARG A 163 -16.16 -16.57 9.42
CA ARG A 163 -17.17 -17.55 9.84
C ARG A 163 -18.18 -17.88 8.74
N GLY A 164 -18.04 -19.04 8.11
CA GLY A 164 -18.94 -19.52 7.06
C GLY A 164 -18.94 -18.69 5.78
N ALA A 165 -18.04 -17.73 5.64
CA ALA A 165 -17.91 -16.94 4.45
C ALA A 165 -17.38 -17.80 3.29
N ALA A 166 -17.96 -17.61 2.10
CA ALA A 166 -17.45 -18.22 0.90
C ALA A 166 -16.12 -17.56 0.48
N VAL A 167 -15.32 -18.24 -0.32
CA VAL A 167 -14.06 -17.72 -0.90
C VAL A 167 -14.22 -16.31 -1.52
N THR A 168 -15.42 -15.97 -1.99
CA THR A 168 -15.77 -14.68 -2.55
C THR A 168 -16.08 -13.58 -1.52
N GLU A 169 -16.00 -13.89 -0.23
CA GLU A 169 -16.42 -12.94 0.83
C GLU A 169 -15.24 -12.24 1.51
N GLY A 170 -14.00 -12.54 1.20
CA GLY A 170 -12.80 -11.99 1.82
C GLY A 170 -12.89 -10.47 2.04
N GLY A 171 -12.47 -10.01 3.22
CA GLY A 171 -12.52 -8.61 3.57
C GLY A 171 -12.63 -8.36 5.07
N VAL A 172 -13.18 -7.20 5.46
CA VAL A 172 -13.29 -6.76 6.86
C VAL A 172 -13.99 -7.77 7.79
N ALA A 173 -14.89 -8.59 7.26
CA ALA A 173 -15.60 -9.60 8.05
C ALA A 173 -14.67 -10.74 8.55
N SER A 174 -13.50 -10.90 7.96
CA SER A 174 -12.50 -11.90 8.38
C SER A 174 -11.64 -11.41 9.54
N ILE A 175 -11.57 -10.12 9.81
CA ILE A 175 -10.77 -9.55 10.89
C ILE A 175 -11.29 -10.03 12.25
N ASP A 176 -10.41 -10.64 13.05
CA ASP A 176 -10.71 -11.01 14.43
C ASP A 176 -10.33 -9.86 15.38
N PRO A 177 -11.31 -9.17 15.99
CA PRO A 177 -11.02 -8.05 16.88
C PRO A 177 -10.19 -8.44 18.12
N THR A 178 -10.12 -9.71 18.49
CA THR A 178 -9.30 -10.18 19.61
C THR A 178 -7.81 -10.24 19.27
N LYS A 179 -7.48 -10.26 17.98
CA LYS A 179 -6.12 -10.29 17.44
C LYS A 179 -5.60 -8.90 17.04
N LEU A 180 -6.42 -7.86 17.17
CA LEU A 180 -6.01 -6.48 16.94
C LEU A 180 -5.35 -5.89 18.18
N VAL A 181 -4.33 -5.05 18.00
CA VAL A 181 -3.77 -4.21 19.06
C VAL A 181 -4.85 -3.33 19.67
N ARG A 182 -4.67 -2.91 20.91
CA ARG A 182 -5.71 -2.22 21.67
C ARG A 182 -5.26 -0.84 22.13
N ASP A 183 -6.16 0.13 22.07
CA ASP A 183 -5.92 1.47 22.57
C ASP A 183 -6.39 1.60 24.03
N PRO A 184 -5.47 1.67 25.01
CA PRO A 184 -5.84 1.86 26.40
C PRO A 184 -6.56 3.20 26.65
N GLN A 185 -6.30 4.24 25.86
CA GLN A 185 -6.99 5.53 26.01
C GLN A 185 -8.42 5.51 25.47
N GLN A 186 -8.74 4.52 24.65
CA GLN A 186 -10.11 4.24 24.17
C GLN A 186 -10.74 3.05 24.93
N GLY A 187 -10.38 2.86 26.21
CA GLY A 187 -10.96 1.79 27.04
C GLY A 187 -10.54 0.38 26.60
N CYS A 188 -9.39 0.22 25.97
CA CYS A 188 -8.89 -1.02 25.37
C CYS A 188 -9.71 -1.50 24.16
N ALA A 189 -10.28 -0.59 23.41
CA ALA A 189 -10.91 -0.91 22.14
C ALA A 189 -9.86 -1.45 21.14
N PRO A 190 -10.22 -2.45 20.30
CA PRO A 190 -9.36 -2.90 19.23
C PRO A 190 -9.16 -1.79 18.19
N VAL A 191 -7.93 -1.64 17.71
CA VAL A 191 -7.59 -0.65 16.68
C VAL A 191 -7.63 -1.34 15.32
N TYR A 192 -8.65 -1.02 14.54
CA TYR A 192 -8.80 -1.57 13.19
C TYR A 192 -7.85 -0.87 12.21
N PRO A 193 -7.50 -1.52 11.08
CA PRO A 193 -6.57 -0.95 10.09
C PRO A 193 -6.96 0.46 9.63
N TRP A 194 -8.25 0.72 9.43
CA TRP A 194 -8.76 2.04 9.03
C TRP A 194 -8.69 3.11 10.13
N ASP A 195 -8.57 2.71 11.40
CA ASP A 195 -8.37 3.62 12.55
C ASP A 195 -6.88 3.75 12.91
N PHE A 196 -6.03 2.89 12.32
CA PHE A 196 -4.58 2.98 12.50
C PHE A 196 -3.95 4.04 11.60
N ILE A 197 -4.44 4.24 10.38
CA ILE A 197 -4.04 5.39 9.56
C ILE A 197 -4.54 6.70 10.18
N ARG A 198 -3.66 7.70 10.30
CA ARG A 198 -3.98 8.98 10.97
C ARG A 198 -4.77 9.95 10.09
N THR A 199 -4.69 9.81 8.79
CA THR A 199 -5.25 10.74 7.81
C THR A 199 -6.41 10.12 7.06
N ASN A 200 -7.31 10.95 6.54
CA ASN A 200 -8.33 10.48 5.62
C ASN A 200 -7.71 10.06 4.27
N THR A 201 -8.52 9.43 3.44
CA THR A 201 -8.10 8.89 2.14
C THR A 201 -8.98 9.39 1.00
N ILE A 202 -8.53 9.16 -0.25
CA ILE A 202 -9.33 9.43 -1.45
C ILE A 202 -10.69 8.74 -1.41
N PHE A 203 -10.75 7.51 -0.86
CA PHE A 203 -12.00 6.77 -0.76
C PHE A 203 -12.97 7.46 0.22
N GLY A 204 -12.48 7.89 1.38
CA GLY A 204 -13.28 8.66 2.34
C GLY A 204 -13.78 9.97 1.74
N VAL A 205 -12.90 10.74 1.08
CA VAL A 205 -13.27 12.03 0.44
C VAL A 205 -14.31 11.85 -0.67
N VAL A 206 -14.16 10.82 -1.51
CA VAL A 206 -15.10 10.54 -2.61
C VAL A 206 -16.44 10.03 -2.07
N HIS A 207 -16.42 9.14 -1.08
CA HIS A 207 -17.62 8.63 -0.43
C HIS A 207 -18.43 9.75 0.25
N GLU A 208 -17.79 10.62 1.02
CA GLU A 208 -18.40 11.77 1.67
C GLU A 208 -19.01 12.77 0.67
N ALA A 209 -18.44 12.85 -0.54
CA ALA A 209 -18.98 13.65 -1.63
C ALA A 209 -20.13 12.94 -2.39
N GLY A 210 -20.56 11.74 -1.96
CA GLY A 210 -21.65 10.95 -2.53
C GLY A 210 -21.26 10.03 -3.67
N GLY A 211 -19.94 9.81 -3.92
CA GLY A 211 -19.46 8.85 -4.89
C GLY A 211 -19.43 7.43 -4.31
N TYR A 212 -19.80 6.42 -5.11
CA TYR A 212 -19.63 5.01 -4.75
C TYR A 212 -18.18 4.59 -4.95
N THR A 213 -17.61 3.81 -4.03
CA THR A 213 -16.19 3.47 -4.01
C THR A 213 -15.97 1.97 -3.91
N GLY A 214 -14.88 1.48 -4.51
CA GLY A 214 -14.49 0.08 -4.44
C GLY A 214 -12.98 -0.12 -4.40
N TRP A 215 -12.49 -1.07 -3.59
CA TRP A 215 -11.08 -1.43 -3.55
C TRP A 215 -10.88 -2.95 -3.39
N ILE A 216 -9.88 -3.48 -4.07
CA ILE A 216 -9.54 -4.91 -4.06
C ILE A 216 -8.05 -5.05 -3.78
N ASP A 217 -7.67 -5.75 -2.71
CA ASP A 217 -6.26 -5.89 -2.30
C ASP A 217 -5.92 -7.33 -1.87
N LYS A 218 -4.82 -7.51 -1.13
CA LYS A 218 -4.21 -8.81 -0.80
C LYS A 218 -4.43 -9.29 0.64
N HIS A 219 -4.66 -8.38 1.58
CA HIS A 219 -4.93 -8.68 2.99
C HIS A 219 -6.12 -7.87 3.49
N PRO A 220 -6.94 -8.36 4.43
CA PRO A 220 -8.02 -7.59 5.06
C PRO A 220 -7.55 -6.29 5.71
N SER A 221 -6.29 -6.21 6.16
CA SER A 221 -5.66 -5.00 6.69
C SER A 221 -5.63 -3.83 5.70
N TYR A 222 -5.67 -4.10 4.41
CA TYR A 222 -5.75 -3.06 3.38
C TYR A 222 -7.12 -2.34 3.33
N SER A 223 -8.08 -2.76 4.18
CA SER A 223 -9.25 -1.95 4.52
C SER A 223 -8.90 -0.58 5.10
N MET A 224 -7.64 -0.36 5.50
CA MET A 224 -7.12 0.96 5.88
C MET A 224 -7.33 2.01 4.78
N ALA A 225 -7.44 1.60 3.52
CA ALA A 225 -7.78 2.48 2.41
C ALA A 225 -9.12 3.20 2.60
N GLY A 226 -10.05 2.63 3.38
CA GLY A 226 -11.32 3.27 3.75
C GLY A 226 -11.18 4.49 4.65
N GLY A 227 -9.98 4.71 5.23
CA GLY A 227 -9.69 5.83 6.14
C GLY A 227 -10.40 5.72 7.49
N PRO A 228 -10.20 6.68 8.39
CA PRO A 228 -10.72 6.65 9.75
C PRO A 228 -12.22 6.36 9.82
N GLY A 229 -12.60 5.39 10.66
CA GLY A 229 -13.97 4.90 10.79
C GLY A 229 -14.41 3.89 9.73
N GLY A 230 -13.55 3.53 8.77
CA GLY A 230 -13.75 2.46 7.79
C GLY A 230 -14.90 2.65 6.78
N LYS A 231 -15.45 3.87 6.67
CA LYS A 231 -16.64 4.13 5.85
C LYS A 231 -16.35 4.53 4.41
N GLY A 232 -15.09 4.75 4.07
CA GLY A 232 -14.71 5.23 2.74
C GLY A 232 -14.86 4.19 1.63
N LEU A 233 -15.06 2.90 1.96
CA LEU A 233 -15.18 1.82 0.99
C LEU A 233 -16.60 1.22 1.01
N ASP A 234 -17.32 1.35 -0.10
CA ASP A 234 -18.66 0.78 -0.29
C ASP A 234 -18.60 -0.70 -0.70
N ASP A 235 -17.58 -1.09 -1.47
CA ASP A 235 -17.34 -2.47 -1.90
C ASP A 235 -15.86 -2.82 -1.76
N PHE A 236 -15.52 -3.54 -0.69
CA PHE A 236 -14.17 -3.99 -0.39
C PHE A 236 -14.04 -5.50 -0.54
N TYR A 237 -13.00 -5.95 -1.25
CA TYR A 237 -12.67 -7.36 -1.40
C TYR A 237 -11.17 -7.57 -1.24
N SER A 238 -10.78 -8.37 -0.27
CA SER A 238 -9.37 -8.63 0.02
C SER A 238 -9.18 -10.08 0.47
N PRO A 239 -9.08 -11.01 -0.48
CA PRO A 239 -8.76 -12.40 -0.17
C PRO A 239 -7.32 -12.48 0.34
N GLU A 240 -7.08 -13.32 1.38
CA GLU A 240 -5.77 -13.47 2.02
C GLU A 240 -4.77 -14.16 1.08
N VAL A 241 -3.74 -13.42 0.64
CA VAL A 241 -2.73 -13.91 -0.32
C VAL A 241 -1.78 -14.95 0.30
N SER A 242 -1.54 -14.87 1.61
CA SER A 242 -0.69 -15.81 2.33
C SER A 242 -1.41 -17.10 2.71
N SER A 243 -2.74 -17.22 2.40
CA SER A 243 -3.49 -18.44 2.64
C SER A 243 -3.15 -19.53 1.63
N ASN A 244 -3.48 -20.78 2.00
CA ASN A 244 -3.25 -21.93 1.12
C ASN A 244 -4.07 -21.85 -0.16
N ALA A 245 -3.42 -22.13 -1.28
CA ALA A 245 -4.08 -22.17 -2.59
C ALA A 245 -5.16 -23.25 -2.65
N VAL A 246 -6.35 -22.88 -3.09
CA VAL A 246 -7.52 -23.75 -3.24
C VAL A 246 -8.08 -23.68 -4.65
N PRO A 247 -8.73 -24.75 -5.17
CA PRO A 247 -9.38 -24.70 -6.47
C PRO A 247 -10.40 -23.57 -6.58
N LEU A 248 -10.35 -22.82 -7.69
CA LEU A 248 -11.24 -21.70 -7.98
C LEU A 248 -12.12 -22.03 -9.22
N PRO A 249 -13.19 -22.83 -9.06
CA PRO A 249 -14.06 -23.16 -10.19
C PRO A 249 -14.74 -21.90 -10.75
N GLY A 250 -14.71 -21.74 -12.07
CA GLY A 250 -15.28 -20.58 -12.77
C GLY A 250 -14.40 -19.34 -12.72
N VAL A 251 -13.14 -19.46 -12.31
CA VAL A 251 -12.09 -18.48 -12.50
C VAL A 251 -11.16 -18.98 -13.60
N THR A 252 -10.83 -18.09 -14.54
CA THR A 252 -9.91 -18.34 -15.66
C THR A 252 -9.03 -17.12 -15.78
N THR A 253 -7.73 -17.31 -15.99
CA THR A 253 -6.81 -16.19 -16.23
C THR A 253 -7.12 -15.50 -17.56
N SER A 254 -6.67 -14.29 -17.74
CA SER A 254 -6.82 -13.53 -19.00
C SER A 254 -6.14 -14.21 -20.18
N GLN A 255 -5.20 -15.11 -19.93
CA GLN A 255 -4.54 -15.95 -20.92
C GLN A 255 -5.25 -17.30 -21.16
N GLY A 256 -6.42 -17.52 -20.53
CA GLY A 256 -7.27 -18.69 -20.75
C GLY A 256 -6.95 -19.91 -19.89
N VAL A 257 -6.11 -19.79 -18.86
CA VAL A 257 -5.78 -20.90 -17.96
C VAL A 257 -6.89 -21.05 -16.92
N SER A 258 -7.43 -22.25 -16.78
CA SER A 258 -8.47 -22.58 -15.78
C SER A 258 -7.87 -22.74 -14.39
N CYS A 259 -8.45 -22.03 -13.42
CA CYS A 259 -8.05 -22.09 -12.00
C CYS A 259 -8.83 -23.14 -11.17
N ALA A 260 -9.54 -24.07 -11.84
CA ALA A 260 -10.29 -25.14 -11.17
C ALA A 260 -9.40 -26.16 -10.45
N THR A 261 -8.09 -26.17 -10.68
CA THR A 261 -7.12 -27.14 -10.16
C THR A 261 -5.82 -26.50 -9.72
N VAL A 262 -5.89 -25.29 -9.14
CA VAL A 262 -4.69 -24.64 -8.62
C VAL A 262 -4.06 -25.47 -7.50
N ARG A 263 -2.75 -25.58 -7.59
CA ARG A 263 -1.88 -26.14 -6.55
C ARG A 263 -0.48 -25.62 -6.82
N ASP A 264 0.23 -25.21 -5.79
CA ASP A 264 1.67 -25.14 -5.93
C ASP A 264 2.30 -26.54 -5.88
N ALA A 265 3.56 -26.66 -6.26
CA ALA A 265 4.29 -27.92 -6.24
C ALA A 265 4.45 -28.49 -4.81
N SER A 266 4.37 -27.63 -3.78
CA SER A 266 4.49 -27.96 -2.37
C SER A 266 3.14 -28.08 -1.66
N GLY A 267 2.04 -27.63 -2.27
CA GLY A 267 0.72 -27.52 -1.65
C GLY A 267 0.59 -26.32 -0.74
N GLY A 268 1.39 -25.27 -0.94
CA GLY A 268 1.49 -24.09 -0.09
C GLY A 268 0.55 -22.94 -0.42
N ALA A 269 0.99 -21.73 -0.11
CA ALA A 269 0.21 -20.50 -0.24
C ALA A 269 0.14 -19.98 -1.68
N TRP A 270 -0.75 -19.01 -1.92
CA TRP A 270 -0.89 -18.37 -3.22
C TRP A 270 0.40 -17.65 -3.66
N ASN A 271 1.09 -17.03 -2.72
CA ASN A 271 2.32 -16.27 -2.93
C ASN A 271 3.60 -17.13 -3.03
N SER A 272 3.51 -18.44 -2.95
CA SER A 272 4.66 -19.34 -3.07
C SER A 272 4.81 -19.98 -4.47
N SER A 273 3.92 -19.68 -5.41
CA SER A 273 3.89 -20.29 -6.75
C SER A 273 3.48 -19.30 -7.83
N PHE A 274 4.22 -19.29 -8.94
CA PHE A 274 3.92 -18.48 -10.12
C PHE A 274 2.54 -18.78 -10.72
N ALA A 275 2.20 -20.06 -10.84
CA ALA A 275 0.90 -20.44 -11.41
C ALA A 275 -0.28 -20.11 -10.47
N ASN A 276 -0.09 -20.24 -9.16
CA ASN A 276 -1.15 -19.96 -8.20
C ASN A 276 -1.40 -18.46 -8.07
N ILE A 277 -0.35 -17.62 -8.08
CA ILE A 277 -0.53 -16.18 -7.96
C ILE A 277 -1.28 -15.57 -9.15
N GLN A 278 -1.11 -16.11 -10.36
CA GLN A 278 -1.91 -15.70 -11.51
C GLN A 278 -3.40 -16.01 -11.31
N CYS A 279 -3.73 -17.16 -10.74
CA CYS A 279 -5.10 -17.53 -10.41
C CYS A 279 -5.68 -16.67 -9.27
N TYR A 280 -4.88 -16.32 -8.28
CA TYR A 280 -5.25 -15.40 -7.23
C TYR A 280 -5.58 -14.01 -7.79
N ASP A 281 -4.71 -13.47 -8.63
CA ASP A 281 -4.96 -12.18 -9.28
C ASP A 281 -6.14 -12.25 -10.26
N ALA A 282 -6.33 -13.35 -11.00
CA ALA A 282 -7.51 -13.56 -11.85
C ALA A 282 -8.83 -13.54 -11.06
N LEU A 283 -8.84 -14.04 -9.82
CA LEU A 283 -9.99 -13.92 -8.92
C LEU A 283 -10.32 -12.44 -8.62
N LYS A 284 -9.29 -11.62 -8.36
CA LYS A 284 -9.45 -10.17 -8.13
C LYS A 284 -9.86 -9.42 -9.40
N VAL A 285 -9.29 -9.77 -10.56
CA VAL A 285 -9.71 -9.22 -11.86
C VAL A 285 -11.19 -9.48 -12.12
N LYS A 286 -11.67 -10.70 -11.83
CA LYS A 286 -13.10 -11.02 -11.94
C LYS A 286 -13.97 -10.15 -11.03
N ALA A 287 -13.53 -9.89 -9.82
CA ALA A 287 -14.22 -9.00 -8.87
C ALA A 287 -14.26 -7.55 -9.41
N LEU A 288 -13.15 -7.04 -9.96
CA LEU A 288 -13.07 -5.72 -10.57
C LEU A 288 -13.98 -5.59 -11.80
N LEU A 289 -14.02 -6.62 -12.65
CA LEU A 289 -14.92 -6.65 -13.83
C LEU A 289 -16.39 -6.64 -13.40
N ASN A 290 -16.74 -7.24 -12.27
CA ASN A 290 -18.08 -7.09 -11.69
C ASN A 290 -18.36 -5.63 -11.29
N GLN A 291 -17.43 -4.92 -10.63
CA GLN A 291 -17.58 -3.51 -10.28
C GLN A 291 -17.74 -2.63 -11.54
N ILE A 292 -16.96 -2.87 -12.58
CA ILE A 292 -17.08 -2.20 -13.89
C ILE A 292 -18.47 -2.44 -14.51
N ALA A 293 -19.04 -3.62 -14.32
CA ALA A 293 -20.37 -3.96 -14.81
C ALA A 293 -21.53 -3.48 -13.91
N GLY A 294 -21.27 -2.60 -12.94
CA GLY A 294 -22.31 -2.10 -12.01
C GLY A 294 -22.80 -3.17 -11.03
N LYS A 295 -21.87 -3.96 -10.52
CA LYS A 295 -22.13 -5.01 -9.52
C LYS A 295 -21.14 -4.88 -8.38
N THR A 296 -21.47 -5.44 -7.22
CA THR A 296 -20.48 -5.67 -6.15
C THR A 296 -19.46 -6.73 -6.60
N HIS A 297 -18.32 -6.84 -5.92
CA HIS A 297 -17.36 -7.92 -6.16
C HIS A 297 -18.02 -9.32 -6.16
N ARG A 298 -19.10 -9.53 -5.42
CA ARG A 298 -19.90 -10.77 -5.34
C ARG A 298 -20.87 -10.96 -6.50
N GLY A 299 -21.03 -9.96 -7.38
CA GLY A 299 -21.95 -10.02 -8.51
C GLY A 299 -23.38 -9.54 -8.24
N ALA A 300 -23.69 -9.03 -7.03
CA ALA A 300 -24.98 -8.39 -6.74
C ALA A 300 -25.08 -7.02 -7.46
N PRO A 301 -26.28 -6.58 -7.89
CA PRO A 301 -26.44 -5.26 -8.51
C PRO A 301 -25.93 -4.12 -7.61
N ALA A 302 -25.16 -3.21 -8.19
CA ALA A 302 -24.63 -2.01 -7.53
C ALA A 302 -24.50 -0.87 -8.53
N VAL A 303 -23.97 0.27 -8.09
CA VAL A 303 -23.60 1.40 -8.95
C VAL A 303 -22.16 1.21 -9.42
N ILE A 304 -21.85 1.63 -10.65
CA ILE A 304 -20.45 1.69 -11.11
C ILE A 304 -19.71 2.71 -10.22
N PRO A 305 -18.57 2.34 -9.60
CA PRO A 305 -17.93 3.25 -8.65
C PRO A 305 -17.34 4.49 -9.35
N ALA A 306 -17.37 5.62 -8.64
CA ALA A 306 -16.66 6.83 -9.05
C ALA A 306 -15.13 6.70 -8.84
N LEU A 307 -14.74 5.95 -7.81
CA LEU A 307 -13.34 5.60 -7.54
C LEU A 307 -13.26 4.12 -7.18
N PHE A 308 -12.45 3.38 -7.92
CA PHE A 308 -12.26 1.95 -7.68
C PHE A 308 -10.92 1.47 -8.22
N GLY A 309 -10.56 0.24 -7.87
CA GLY A 309 -9.31 -0.31 -8.35
C GLY A 309 -8.92 -1.60 -7.66
N MET A 310 -7.72 -2.08 -8.01
CA MET A 310 -7.16 -3.28 -7.41
C MET A 310 -5.64 -3.24 -7.35
N ASN A 311 -5.11 -4.13 -6.53
CA ASN A 311 -3.70 -4.47 -6.48
C ASN A 311 -3.43 -5.80 -7.18
N PHE A 312 -2.35 -5.89 -7.96
CA PHE A 312 -1.78 -7.11 -8.52
C PHE A 312 -0.57 -7.57 -7.70
N GLN A 313 -0.42 -8.88 -7.54
CA GLN A 313 0.70 -9.51 -6.84
C GLN A 313 1.64 -10.29 -7.76
N ALA A 314 1.18 -10.64 -8.95
CA ALA A 314 1.89 -11.54 -9.85
C ALA A 314 3.31 -11.06 -10.18
N VAL A 315 3.52 -9.76 -10.48
CA VAL A 315 4.85 -9.24 -10.83
C VAL A 315 5.82 -9.37 -9.66
N TYR A 316 5.42 -8.98 -8.44
CA TYR A 316 6.28 -9.12 -7.26
C TYR A 316 6.66 -10.58 -6.99
N ILE A 317 5.72 -11.51 -7.10
CA ILE A 317 6.02 -12.94 -6.97
C ILE A 317 6.94 -13.40 -8.12
N GLY A 318 6.73 -12.89 -9.33
CA GLY A 318 7.63 -13.10 -10.47
C GLY A 318 9.05 -12.59 -10.24
N GLN A 319 9.23 -11.56 -9.43
CA GLN A 319 10.53 -11.00 -9.06
C GLN A 319 11.17 -11.78 -7.91
N SER A 320 10.45 -11.98 -6.81
CA SER A 320 11.04 -12.35 -5.53
C SER A 320 11.17 -13.86 -5.31
N VAL A 321 10.37 -14.71 -5.97
CA VAL A 321 10.27 -16.13 -5.59
C VAL A 321 11.21 -17.03 -6.37
N ALA A 322 11.82 -17.98 -5.66
CA ALA A 322 12.48 -19.17 -6.21
C ALA A 322 11.58 -20.40 -5.95
N GLU A 323 10.76 -20.80 -6.94
CA GLU A 323 9.83 -21.91 -6.79
C GLU A 323 10.52 -23.27 -7.04
N ALA A 324 10.51 -24.13 -6.03
CA ALA A 324 11.18 -25.44 -6.08
C ALA A 324 10.65 -26.32 -7.22
N GLY A 325 11.55 -26.81 -8.08
CA GLY A 325 11.20 -27.66 -9.22
C GLY A 325 10.59 -26.93 -10.43
N VAL A 326 10.41 -25.61 -10.34
CA VAL A 326 9.84 -24.76 -11.40
C VAL A 326 10.92 -23.78 -11.92
N GLY A 327 11.60 -23.08 -11.02
CA GLY A 327 12.70 -22.16 -11.36
C GLY A 327 12.62 -20.85 -10.58
N ASN A 328 13.55 -19.96 -10.88
CA ASN A 328 13.66 -18.67 -10.22
C ASN A 328 12.91 -17.59 -11.01
N GLY A 329 12.32 -16.67 -10.28
CA GLY A 329 11.87 -15.37 -10.74
C GLY A 329 13.05 -14.42 -11.01
N GLY A 330 12.83 -13.14 -10.75
CA GLY A 330 13.85 -12.09 -10.81
C GLY A 330 14.34 -11.76 -12.20
N TYR A 331 15.49 -11.11 -12.22
CA TYR A 331 16.16 -10.68 -13.45
C TYR A 331 17.36 -11.56 -13.81
N GLN A 332 17.75 -11.50 -15.08
CA GLN A 332 18.95 -12.20 -15.58
C GLN A 332 20.22 -11.36 -15.44
N ASN A 333 20.08 -10.03 -15.34
CA ASN A 333 21.20 -9.09 -15.24
C ASN A 333 20.73 -7.69 -14.83
N ALA A 334 21.67 -6.78 -14.59
CA ALA A 334 21.46 -5.39 -14.16
C ALA A 334 20.71 -4.49 -15.17
N THR A 335 20.35 -4.97 -16.37
CA THR A 335 19.53 -4.20 -17.32
C THR A 335 18.04 -4.48 -17.17
N ALA A 336 17.65 -5.14 -16.10
CA ALA A 336 16.29 -5.61 -15.85
C ALA A 336 15.78 -6.54 -16.98
N LEU A 337 16.66 -7.41 -17.52
CA LEU A 337 16.22 -8.48 -18.42
C LEU A 337 15.47 -9.52 -17.60
N PRO A 338 14.14 -9.70 -17.79
CA PRO A 338 13.37 -10.59 -16.93
C PRO A 338 13.78 -12.05 -17.10
N SER A 339 13.69 -12.83 -16.03
CA SER A 339 13.66 -14.29 -16.13
C SER A 339 12.43 -14.75 -16.90
N LEU A 340 12.38 -16.02 -17.29
CA LEU A 340 11.19 -16.57 -17.93
C LEU A 340 9.94 -16.43 -17.03
N ARG A 341 10.11 -16.56 -15.70
CA ARG A 341 8.99 -16.50 -14.75
C ARG A 341 8.49 -15.08 -14.57
N LEU A 342 9.37 -14.13 -14.36
CA LEU A 342 8.99 -12.71 -14.30
C LEU A 342 8.35 -12.25 -15.61
N LEU A 343 8.88 -12.67 -16.76
CA LEU A 343 8.28 -12.36 -18.06
C LEU A 343 6.82 -12.83 -18.14
N GLN A 344 6.55 -14.07 -17.71
CA GLN A 344 5.20 -14.66 -17.73
C GLN A 344 4.23 -13.89 -16.81
N GLU A 345 4.73 -13.39 -15.66
CA GLU A 345 3.90 -12.60 -14.74
C GLU A 345 3.61 -11.19 -15.31
N ILE A 346 4.57 -10.55 -15.96
CA ILE A 346 4.34 -9.26 -16.65
C ILE A 346 3.32 -9.43 -17.79
N GLU A 347 3.47 -10.47 -18.63
CA GLU A 347 2.54 -10.77 -19.70
C GLU A 347 1.13 -11.10 -19.19
N PHE A 348 1.02 -11.80 -18.06
CA PHE A 348 -0.27 -12.08 -17.41
C PHE A 348 -0.96 -10.80 -16.94
N VAL A 349 -0.22 -9.90 -16.28
CA VAL A 349 -0.77 -8.62 -15.80
C VAL A 349 -1.16 -7.74 -16.97
N ASP A 350 -0.36 -7.68 -18.03
CA ASP A 350 -0.69 -6.94 -19.26
C ASP A 350 -1.98 -7.45 -19.90
N ALA A 351 -2.14 -8.77 -20.05
CA ALA A 351 -3.35 -9.38 -20.57
C ALA A 351 -4.58 -9.06 -19.69
N SER A 352 -4.41 -9.10 -18.38
CA SER A 352 -5.46 -8.74 -17.41
C SER A 352 -5.88 -7.27 -17.53
N ILE A 353 -4.94 -6.36 -17.75
CA ILE A 353 -5.22 -4.94 -18.03
C ILE A 353 -6.00 -4.80 -19.34
N GLY A 354 -5.67 -5.62 -20.34
CA GLY A 354 -6.43 -5.70 -21.60
C GLY A 354 -7.91 -6.05 -21.38
N ASP A 355 -8.18 -7.06 -20.56
CA ASP A 355 -9.55 -7.47 -20.19
C ASP A 355 -10.28 -6.35 -19.40
N ILE A 356 -9.60 -5.70 -18.48
CA ILE A 356 -10.14 -4.57 -17.70
C ILE A 356 -10.53 -3.41 -18.65
N VAL A 357 -9.66 -3.03 -19.57
CA VAL A 357 -9.95 -1.99 -20.58
C VAL A 357 -11.10 -2.41 -21.48
N GLY A 358 -11.15 -3.68 -21.87
CA GLY A 358 -12.28 -4.28 -22.60
C GLY A 358 -13.59 -4.18 -21.83
N GLY A 359 -13.55 -4.41 -20.52
CA GLY A 359 -14.67 -4.23 -19.61
C GLY A 359 -15.16 -2.79 -19.56
N LEU A 360 -14.26 -1.81 -19.40
CA LEU A 360 -14.60 -0.36 -19.40
C LEU A 360 -15.27 0.05 -20.73
N LYS A 361 -14.76 -0.43 -21.87
CA LYS A 361 -15.35 -0.17 -23.20
C LYS A 361 -16.74 -0.79 -23.32
N THR A 362 -16.91 -2.02 -22.85
CA THR A 362 -18.20 -2.73 -22.87
C THR A 362 -19.24 -2.04 -21.97
N ALA A 363 -18.83 -1.54 -20.81
CA ALA A 363 -19.68 -0.77 -19.91
C ALA A 363 -19.98 0.66 -20.44
N GLY A 364 -19.28 1.12 -21.48
CA GLY A 364 -19.46 2.45 -22.08
C GLY A 364 -18.90 3.58 -21.22
N ILE A 365 -17.95 3.30 -20.32
CA ILE A 365 -17.36 4.28 -19.39
C ILE A 365 -15.87 4.57 -19.67
N TYR A 366 -15.28 3.96 -20.71
CA TYR A 366 -13.84 4.08 -20.98
C TYR A 366 -13.42 5.53 -21.24
N GLU A 367 -14.21 6.30 -22.01
CA GLU A 367 -13.93 7.70 -22.33
C GLU A 367 -13.99 8.61 -21.09
N ASP A 368 -14.87 8.29 -20.14
CA ASP A 368 -15.11 9.06 -18.90
C ASP A 368 -14.24 8.57 -17.74
N THR A 369 -13.31 7.60 -17.95
CA THR A 369 -12.46 7.01 -16.93
C THR A 369 -11.02 7.52 -17.03
N LEU A 370 -10.50 8.08 -15.95
CA LEU A 370 -9.05 8.27 -15.77
C LEU A 370 -8.46 6.96 -15.24
N LEU A 371 -7.57 6.34 -15.99
CA LEU A 371 -6.85 5.13 -15.57
C LEU A 371 -5.46 5.52 -15.05
N ILE A 372 -5.14 5.10 -13.83
CA ILE A 372 -3.84 5.29 -13.19
C ILE A 372 -3.26 3.91 -12.90
N ILE A 373 -2.05 3.64 -13.40
CA ILE A 373 -1.31 2.42 -13.13
C ILE A 373 -0.02 2.81 -12.43
N THR A 374 0.22 2.26 -11.23
CA THR A 374 1.43 2.52 -10.44
C THR A 374 1.80 1.29 -9.63
N ALA A 375 2.76 1.40 -8.70
CA ALA A 375 3.11 0.36 -7.75
C ALA A 375 3.25 0.96 -6.35
N LYS A 376 3.04 0.14 -5.30
CA LYS A 376 3.25 0.53 -3.91
C LYS A 376 4.75 0.61 -3.59
N HIS A 377 5.53 -0.27 -4.19
CA HIS A 377 6.98 -0.42 -4.03
C HIS A 377 7.58 -1.08 -5.29
N GLY A 378 8.90 -1.02 -5.42
CA GLY A 378 9.69 -1.85 -6.32
C GLY A 378 10.10 -3.16 -5.66
N ALA A 379 11.17 -3.77 -6.15
CA ALA A 379 11.85 -4.93 -5.55
C ALA A 379 13.35 -4.84 -5.82
N SER A 380 14.17 -5.26 -4.87
CA SER A 380 15.63 -5.10 -4.90
C SER A 380 16.33 -6.44 -4.63
N PRO A 381 17.46 -6.73 -5.28
CA PRO A 381 18.11 -5.93 -6.32
C PRO A 381 17.69 -6.34 -7.74
N ILE A 382 17.63 -5.39 -8.66
CA ILE A 382 17.51 -5.68 -10.11
C ILE A 382 18.74 -6.44 -10.64
N ASP A 383 19.94 -6.17 -10.11
CA ASP A 383 21.13 -6.94 -10.44
C ASP A 383 21.25 -8.19 -9.57
N PRO A 384 20.93 -9.39 -10.09
CA PRO A 384 20.94 -10.61 -9.27
C PRO A 384 22.35 -10.98 -8.76
N SER A 385 23.41 -10.42 -9.36
CA SER A 385 24.80 -10.67 -8.90
C SER A 385 25.13 -9.96 -7.59
N SER A 386 24.32 -8.99 -7.18
CA SER A 386 24.50 -8.23 -5.93
C SER A 386 23.69 -8.79 -4.76
N TYR A 387 22.76 -9.76 -4.99
CA TYR A 387 21.90 -10.29 -3.94
C TYR A 387 22.64 -11.05 -2.85
N VAL A 388 22.42 -10.65 -1.60
CA VAL A 388 22.94 -11.29 -0.39
C VAL A 388 21.85 -11.33 0.66
N ALA A 389 21.31 -12.52 0.94
CA ALA A 389 20.40 -12.73 2.07
C ALA A 389 21.22 -12.85 3.37
N ASP A 390 21.16 -11.87 4.24
CA ASP A 390 21.88 -11.86 5.53
C ASP A 390 20.91 -11.89 6.71
N GLY A 391 20.26 -13.02 6.91
CA GLY A 391 19.36 -13.22 8.06
C GLY A 391 20.07 -13.48 9.39
N THR A 392 21.42 -13.48 9.43
CA THR A 392 22.18 -13.78 10.65
C THR A 392 22.92 -12.59 11.24
N ASN A 393 23.37 -11.68 10.39
CA ASN A 393 24.09 -10.46 10.80
C ASN A 393 23.22 -9.24 10.50
N THR A 394 22.05 -9.18 11.09
CA THR A 394 21.13 -8.06 10.90
C THR A 394 21.35 -7.00 11.97
N PRO A 395 20.93 -5.74 11.74
CA PRO A 395 20.96 -4.70 12.75
C PRO A 395 20.26 -5.12 14.06
N ALA A 396 19.08 -5.74 13.97
CA ALA A 396 18.34 -6.20 15.14
C ALA A 396 19.09 -7.34 15.88
N THR A 397 19.65 -8.30 15.17
CA THR A 397 20.44 -9.38 15.76
C THR A 397 21.67 -8.82 16.48
N LEU A 398 22.36 -7.87 15.85
CA LEU A 398 23.55 -7.23 16.43
C LEU A 398 23.21 -6.43 17.70
N LEU A 399 22.09 -5.72 17.71
CA LEU A 399 21.63 -4.95 18.88
C LEU A 399 21.09 -5.85 19.98
N GLY A 400 20.39 -6.90 19.67
CA GLY A 400 19.44 -7.65 20.48
C GLY A 400 19.89 -8.06 21.89
N SER A 401 21.17 -8.38 22.11
CA SER A 401 21.68 -8.70 23.45
C SER A 401 22.36 -7.51 24.15
N ALA A 402 22.85 -6.53 23.39
CA ALA A 402 23.63 -5.41 23.91
C ALA A 402 22.76 -4.17 24.16
N ILE A 403 21.78 -3.93 23.29
CA ILE A 403 20.88 -2.79 23.37
C ILE A 403 19.47 -3.29 23.13
N PRO A 404 18.67 -3.50 24.17
CA PRO A 404 17.31 -4.00 24.03
C PRO A 404 16.45 -3.05 23.19
N PHE A 405 15.72 -3.60 22.24
CA PHE A 405 14.73 -2.89 21.45
C PHE A 405 13.33 -3.50 21.66
N SER A 406 12.31 -2.73 21.32
CA SER A 406 10.94 -3.03 21.72
C SER A 406 10.27 -4.13 20.91
N GLU A 407 10.76 -4.41 19.72
CA GLU A 407 10.27 -5.51 18.93
C GLU A 407 10.82 -6.85 19.43
N SER A 408 9.98 -7.85 19.39
CA SER A 408 10.44 -9.20 19.70
C SER A 408 11.51 -9.62 18.70
N PRO A 409 12.65 -10.16 19.16
CA PRO A 409 13.50 -10.90 18.25
C PRO A 409 12.71 -12.03 17.62
N LEU A 410 13.09 -12.44 16.39
CA LEU A 410 12.49 -13.55 15.66
C LEU A 410 12.00 -14.64 16.61
N ASN A 411 10.69 -14.75 16.73
CA ASN A 411 10.11 -15.87 17.44
C ASN A 411 10.05 -17.08 16.50
N THR A 412 9.72 -18.24 17.03
CA THR A 412 9.62 -19.49 16.25
C THR A 412 8.50 -19.47 15.21
N THR A 413 7.70 -18.43 15.17
CA THR A 413 6.55 -18.23 14.26
C THR A 413 6.80 -17.18 13.19
N GLY A 414 7.96 -16.50 13.20
CA GLY A 414 8.39 -15.63 12.13
C GLY A 414 8.15 -14.14 12.31
N ILE A 415 7.49 -13.70 13.39
CA ILE A 415 7.45 -12.27 13.74
C ILE A 415 8.74 -11.90 14.47
N GLY A 416 9.49 -11.05 13.86
CA GLY A 416 10.72 -10.49 14.38
C GLY A 416 10.75 -8.98 14.29
N ALA A 417 11.94 -8.43 14.37
CA ALA A 417 12.20 -7.06 14.02
C ALA A 417 11.77 -6.79 12.57
N THR A 418 11.34 -5.57 12.29
CA THR A 418 11.02 -5.13 10.93
C THR A 418 12.30 -5.04 10.10
N GLU A 419 12.63 -6.10 9.41
CA GLU A 419 13.89 -6.28 8.66
C GLU A 419 13.68 -7.02 7.34
N ASP A 420 13.76 -6.25 6.24
CA ASP A 420 13.81 -6.73 4.86
C ASP A 420 14.95 -6.00 4.12
N ASP A 421 14.70 -5.16 3.12
CA ASP A 421 15.68 -4.25 2.53
C ASP A 421 15.86 -2.97 3.38
N VAL A 422 15.43 -3.03 4.61
CA VAL A 422 15.53 -1.98 5.64
C VAL A 422 15.48 -2.65 7.01
N SER A 423 16.06 -2.01 8.03
CA SER A 423 15.80 -2.35 9.43
C SER A 423 15.22 -1.13 10.13
N VAL A 424 14.02 -1.27 10.68
CA VAL A 424 13.31 -0.20 11.39
C VAL A 424 13.25 -0.55 12.87
N LEU A 425 13.88 0.28 13.73
CA LEU A 425 14.19 -0.08 15.10
C LEU A 425 13.56 0.89 16.11
N TRP A 426 12.82 0.36 17.06
CA TRP A 426 12.28 1.06 18.23
C TRP A 426 12.98 0.57 19.49
N LEU A 427 13.82 1.40 20.07
CA LEU A 427 14.61 1.03 21.25
C LEU A 427 13.73 1.02 22.51
N ASN A 428 14.11 0.14 23.47
CA ASN A 428 13.45 0.12 24.77
C ASN A 428 13.69 1.43 25.55
N PRO A 429 12.74 1.82 26.41
CA PRO A 429 12.89 3.02 27.22
C PRO A 429 14.21 3.02 28.01
N GLY A 430 14.98 4.11 27.87
CA GLY A 430 16.28 4.27 28.52
C GLY A 430 17.47 3.70 27.74
N ALA A 431 17.27 3.02 26.63
CA ALA A 431 18.35 2.62 25.73
C ALA A 431 18.98 3.84 25.03
N SER A 432 20.27 3.77 24.76
CA SER A 432 21.00 4.89 24.15
C SER A 432 21.04 4.74 22.63
N VAL A 433 20.33 5.60 21.93
CA VAL A 433 20.41 5.70 20.44
C VAL A 433 21.86 5.88 19.99
N THR A 434 22.63 6.74 20.65
CA THR A 434 24.05 6.97 20.30
C THR A 434 24.90 5.70 20.43
N ALA A 435 24.68 4.91 21.49
CA ALA A 435 25.40 3.65 21.68
C ALA A 435 24.98 2.60 20.64
N ALA A 436 23.69 2.55 20.29
CA ALA A 436 23.17 1.67 19.26
C ALA A 436 23.81 2.00 17.89
N VAL A 437 23.80 3.27 17.51
CA VAL A 437 24.40 3.75 16.25
C VAL A 437 25.89 3.43 16.21
N ALA A 438 26.65 3.71 17.29
CA ALA A 438 28.07 3.40 17.35
C ALA A 438 28.36 1.89 17.20
N LEU A 439 27.50 1.03 17.74
CA LEU A 439 27.62 -0.42 17.58
C LEU A 439 27.35 -0.84 16.14
N LEU A 440 26.32 -0.31 15.49
CA LEU A 440 25.99 -0.56 14.08
C LEU A 440 27.13 -0.10 13.17
N GLU A 441 27.63 1.14 13.34
CA GLU A 441 28.74 1.69 12.55
C GLU A 441 30.04 0.88 12.71
N SER A 442 30.35 0.40 13.92
CA SER A 442 31.55 -0.42 14.16
C SER A 442 31.48 -1.80 13.50
N ASN A 443 30.31 -2.26 13.10
CA ASN A 443 30.07 -3.52 12.43
C ASN A 443 29.55 -3.34 10.98
N ALA A 444 29.71 -2.15 10.40
CA ALA A 444 29.13 -1.77 9.11
C ALA A 444 29.37 -2.80 8.00
N ALA A 445 30.59 -3.34 7.89
CA ALA A 445 30.92 -4.34 6.87
C ALA A 445 30.24 -5.70 7.11
N ALA A 446 29.99 -6.05 8.37
CA ALA A 446 29.38 -7.33 8.73
C ALA A 446 27.86 -7.36 8.44
N ILE A 447 27.20 -6.21 8.59
CA ILE A 447 25.75 -6.07 8.36
C ILE A 447 25.43 -5.44 7.00
N GLY A 448 26.40 -5.31 6.10
CA GLY A 448 26.18 -4.66 4.81
C GLY A 448 25.59 -3.26 4.91
N LEU A 449 26.03 -2.46 5.90
CA LEU A 449 25.46 -1.15 6.21
C LEU A 449 25.56 -0.17 5.04
N GLY A 450 24.44 0.39 4.60
CA GLY A 450 24.40 1.51 3.66
C GLY A 450 24.30 2.84 4.38
N GLN A 451 23.16 3.14 5.00
CA GLN A 451 22.91 4.41 5.70
C GLN A 451 22.20 4.17 7.03
N ILE A 452 22.45 5.06 7.99
CA ILE A 452 21.72 5.11 9.27
C ILE A 452 21.00 6.45 9.40
N TYR A 453 19.69 6.41 9.65
CA TYR A 453 18.86 7.58 9.93
C TYR A 453 18.49 7.55 11.42
N TYR A 454 18.86 8.59 12.16
CA TYR A 454 18.51 8.77 13.57
C TYR A 454 18.52 10.25 13.95
N GLY A 455 17.84 10.62 15.02
CA GLY A 455 17.78 12.00 15.49
C GLY A 455 17.46 13.00 14.37
N PRO A 456 18.27 14.06 14.14
CA PRO A 456 17.96 15.07 13.15
C PRO A 456 17.82 14.56 11.71
N THR A 457 18.55 13.52 11.29
CA THR A 457 18.44 12.94 9.94
C THR A 457 17.13 12.21 9.75
N LEU A 458 16.65 11.51 10.79
CA LEU A 458 15.34 10.89 10.81
C LEU A 458 14.24 11.97 10.81
N TRP A 459 14.38 13.00 11.65
CA TRP A 459 13.38 14.05 11.81
C TRP A 459 13.17 14.90 10.57
N LEU A 460 14.21 15.13 9.76
CA LEU A 460 14.06 15.82 8.47
C LEU A 460 13.08 15.10 7.55
N ASN A 461 13.07 13.77 7.58
CA ASN A 461 12.23 12.96 6.72
C ASN A 461 10.84 12.67 7.32
N TYR A 462 10.75 12.57 8.67
CA TYR A 462 9.57 12.09 9.38
C TYR A 462 9.08 13.03 10.48
N ASN A 463 9.29 14.34 10.33
CA ASN A 463 8.77 15.32 11.28
C ASN A 463 7.25 15.45 11.14
N VAL A 464 6.52 14.98 12.13
CA VAL A 464 5.06 14.97 12.16
C VAL A 464 4.56 16.31 12.72
N GLY A 465 3.84 17.10 11.92
CA GLY A 465 2.92 18.17 12.30
C GLY A 465 3.22 18.98 13.58
N GLY A 466 4.48 19.36 13.85
CA GLY A 466 4.87 20.09 15.07
C GLY A 466 5.22 19.22 16.29
N LEU A 467 5.08 17.88 16.19
CA LEU A 467 5.65 16.97 17.16
C LEU A 467 7.09 16.65 16.79
N ASP A 468 7.99 16.74 17.76
CA ASP A 468 9.30 16.13 17.67
C ASP A 468 9.10 14.62 17.41
N PRO A 469 9.70 14.02 16.35
CA PRO A 469 9.61 12.59 16.09
C PRO A 469 9.94 11.73 17.31
N GLY A 470 10.86 12.17 18.18
CA GLY A 470 11.14 11.51 19.44
C GLY A 470 9.98 11.53 20.45
N GLN A 471 8.91 12.27 20.20
CA GLN A 471 7.68 12.29 21.01
C GLN A 471 6.52 11.56 20.32
N ASP A 472 6.64 11.25 19.04
CA ASP A 472 5.65 10.43 18.34
C ASP A 472 5.82 8.96 18.74
N PRO A 473 4.77 8.32 19.29
CA PRO A 473 4.85 6.92 19.74
C PRO A 473 5.14 5.91 18.62
N ARG A 474 4.88 6.27 17.36
CA ARG A 474 5.07 5.39 16.20
C ARG A 474 6.40 5.59 15.48
N THR A 475 7.01 6.76 15.60
CA THR A 475 8.29 7.02 14.93
C THR A 475 9.39 6.12 15.48
N PRO A 476 10.15 5.42 14.62
CA PRO A 476 11.30 4.61 15.06
C PRO A 476 12.42 5.51 15.61
N ASP A 477 13.30 4.92 16.39
CA ASP A 477 14.51 5.60 16.90
C ASP A 477 15.63 5.59 15.87
N ILE A 478 15.71 4.50 15.09
CA ILE A 478 16.74 4.28 14.09
C ILE A 478 16.11 3.59 12.86
N ILE A 479 16.49 4.04 11.67
CA ILE A 479 16.28 3.31 10.41
C ILE A 479 17.64 3.02 9.80
N VAL A 480 17.88 1.77 9.45
CA VAL A 480 19.10 1.32 8.77
C VAL A 480 18.74 0.83 7.39
N THR A 481 19.41 1.33 6.36
CA THR A 481 19.31 0.76 5.01
C THR A 481 20.61 0.00 4.70
N PRO A 482 20.53 -1.18 4.09
CA PRO A 482 21.70 -1.89 3.62
C PRO A 482 22.29 -1.22 2.36
N ILE A 483 23.47 -1.68 1.94
CA ILE A 483 23.94 -1.48 0.57
C ILE A 483 23.03 -2.26 -0.39
N VAL A 484 22.84 -1.74 -1.61
CA VAL A 484 21.95 -2.37 -2.61
C VAL A 484 22.33 -3.83 -2.82
N GLY A 485 21.32 -4.69 -2.74
CA GLY A 485 21.45 -6.13 -2.91
C GLY A 485 21.58 -6.92 -1.60
N VAL A 486 21.89 -6.28 -0.48
CA VAL A 486 21.82 -6.93 0.84
C VAL A 486 20.41 -6.81 1.36
N THR A 487 19.79 -7.93 1.72
CA THR A 487 18.52 -7.98 2.46
C THR A 487 18.76 -8.61 3.83
N TYR A 488 18.11 -8.08 4.84
CA TYR A 488 18.16 -8.61 6.22
C TYR A 488 17.16 -9.76 6.43
N SER A 489 16.35 -10.08 5.42
CA SER A 489 15.51 -11.27 5.40
C SER A 489 16.37 -12.54 5.30
N GLY A 490 16.14 -13.49 6.19
CA GLY A 490 16.80 -14.81 6.18
C GLY A 490 16.16 -15.82 5.23
N SER A 491 15.31 -15.40 4.32
CA SER A 491 14.59 -16.28 3.40
C SER A 491 15.55 -17.04 2.48
N THR A 492 15.32 -18.34 2.30
CA THR A 492 16.06 -19.20 1.35
C THR A 492 15.30 -19.41 0.05
N THR A 493 14.09 -18.88 -0.06
CA THR A 493 13.18 -19.00 -1.22
C THR A 493 12.93 -17.67 -1.91
N MET A 494 13.41 -16.57 -1.35
CA MET A 494 13.40 -15.25 -1.97
C MET A 494 14.76 -14.93 -2.59
N ILE A 495 14.74 -14.18 -3.67
CA ILE A 495 15.91 -13.73 -4.44
C ILE A 495 15.90 -12.21 -4.68
N GLU A 496 14.83 -11.56 -4.30
CA GLU A 496 14.62 -10.12 -4.22
C GLU A 496 13.69 -9.84 -3.05
N ASP A 497 13.79 -8.67 -2.45
CA ASP A 497 12.89 -8.22 -1.40
C ASP A 497 12.52 -6.75 -1.61
N HIS A 498 11.78 -6.15 -0.70
CA HIS A 498 11.38 -4.75 -0.76
C HIS A 498 11.52 -4.08 0.62
N GLY A 499 11.06 -2.84 0.76
CA GLY A 499 11.07 -2.11 2.02
C GLY A 499 12.19 -1.08 2.10
N GLY A 500 13.18 -1.16 1.22
CA GLY A 500 14.36 -0.32 1.22
C GLY A 500 14.15 1.12 0.73
N PHE A 501 15.25 1.84 0.63
CA PHE A 501 15.31 3.24 0.18
C PHE A 501 16.08 3.38 -1.14
N ALA A 502 16.63 2.29 -1.66
CA ALA A 502 17.41 2.28 -2.88
C ALA A 502 16.54 2.64 -4.11
N HIS A 503 17.20 2.89 -5.23
CA HIS A 503 16.50 3.16 -6.49
C HIS A 503 15.62 1.98 -6.92
N ASP A 504 16.12 0.76 -6.74
CA ASP A 504 15.42 -0.46 -7.11
C ASP A 504 14.14 -0.65 -6.26
N ASP A 505 14.20 -0.33 -4.96
CA ASP A 505 13.02 -0.36 -4.10
C ASP A 505 11.97 0.71 -4.48
N THR A 506 12.42 1.88 -4.93
CA THR A 506 11.57 3.07 -4.94
C THR A 506 11.17 3.57 -6.31
N ASN A 507 11.92 3.29 -7.39
CA ASN A 507 11.57 3.76 -8.73
C ASN A 507 10.52 2.85 -9.38
N VAL A 508 9.28 3.27 -9.31
CA VAL A 508 8.10 2.50 -9.69
C VAL A 508 7.47 2.98 -10.99
N MET A 509 6.78 2.08 -11.68
CA MET A 509 5.91 2.43 -12.80
C MET A 509 4.87 3.46 -12.36
N MET A 510 4.65 4.50 -13.19
CA MET A 510 3.51 5.39 -13.06
C MET A 510 3.05 5.86 -14.44
N LEU A 511 1.85 5.45 -14.82
CA LEU A 511 1.18 5.82 -16.06
C LEU A 511 -0.20 6.36 -15.75
N VAL A 512 -0.50 7.58 -16.23
CA VAL A 512 -1.84 8.18 -16.14
C VAL A 512 -2.39 8.36 -17.54
N THR A 513 -3.51 7.72 -17.85
CA THR A 513 -4.03 7.66 -19.21
C THR A 513 -5.54 7.87 -19.29
N ASN A 514 -5.97 8.42 -20.41
CA ASN A 514 -7.36 8.51 -20.85
C ASN A 514 -7.36 8.62 -22.38
N PRO A 515 -8.37 8.11 -23.12
CA PRO A 515 -8.41 8.15 -24.58
C PRO A 515 -8.22 9.53 -25.23
N HIS A 516 -8.54 10.59 -24.48
CA HIS A 516 -8.41 11.99 -24.94
C HIS A 516 -7.03 12.60 -24.68
N PHE A 517 -6.15 11.93 -23.92
CA PHE A 517 -4.83 12.45 -23.62
C PHE A 517 -3.89 12.37 -24.85
N LYS A 518 -2.93 13.26 -24.85
CA LYS A 518 -1.76 13.17 -25.74
C LYS A 518 -0.62 12.53 -24.97
N ALA A 519 0.04 11.57 -25.62
CA ALA A 519 1.21 10.93 -25.02
C ALA A 519 2.29 11.95 -24.64
N SER A 520 2.84 11.80 -23.45
CA SER A 520 3.98 12.58 -22.96
C SER A 520 4.82 11.74 -22.00
N THR A 521 6.13 11.89 -22.06
CA THR A 521 7.06 11.36 -21.06
C THR A 521 7.44 12.48 -20.09
N VAL A 522 7.08 12.29 -18.82
CA VAL A 522 7.35 13.25 -17.75
C VAL A 522 8.61 12.81 -17.01
N SER A 523 9.70 13.56 -17.17
CA SER A 523 11.00 13.26 -16.54
C SER A 523 11.21 13.98 -15.20
N ALA A 524 10.26 14.83 -14.79
CA ALA A 524 10.29 15.42 -13.46
C ALA A 524 10.16 14.33 -12.40
N THR A 525 10.94 14.43 -11.31
CA THR A 525 10.75 13.56 -10.15
C THR A 525 9.36 13.76 -9.58
N THR A 526 8.61 12.68 -9.48
CA THR A 526 7.28 12.62 -8.90
C THR A 526 7.24 11.57 -7.81
N THR A 527 6.23 11.61 -6.96
CA THR A 527 6.05 10.64 -5.90
C THR A 527 4.66 10.01 -5.98
N THR A 528 4.51 8.79 -5.50
CA THR A 528 3.21 8.10 -5.46
C THR A 528 2.20 8.84 -4.58
N THR A 529 2.64 9.66 -3.63
CA THR A 529 1.76 10.56 -2.85
C THR A 529 0.96 11.52 -3.73
N GLN A 530 1.50 11.93 -4.89
CA GLN A 530 0.83 12.85 -5.81
C GLN A 530 -0.39 12.22 -6.52
N VAL A 531 -0.57 10.91 -6.44
CA VAL A 531 -1.72 10.20 -6.99
C VAL A 531 -3.01 10.64 -6.31
N ALA A 532 -3.04 10.71 -4.98
CA ALA A 532 -4.23 11.07 -4.22
C ALA A 532 -4.81 12.45 -4.59
N PRO A 533 -4.05 13.57 -4.51
CA PRO A 533 -4.58 14.87 -4.89
C PRO A 533 -4.95 14.95 -6.39
N THR A 534 -4.31 14.15 -7.24
CA THR A 534 -4.64 14.06 -8.67
C THR A 534 -6.00 13.42 -8.88
N ILE A 535 -6.30 12.31 -8.21
CA ILE A 535 -7.59 11.62 -8.27
C ILE A 535 -8.72 12.55 -7.80
N VAL A 536 -8.55 13.14 -6.62
CA VAL A 536 -9.55 14.06 -6.04
C VAL A 536 -9.82 15.23 -6.99
N LYS A 537 -8.76 15.81 -7.57
CA LYS A 537 -8.89 16.90 -8.55
C LYS A 537 -9.56 16.47 -9.84
N ALA A 538 -9.23 15.30 -10.38
CA ALA A 538 -9.82 14.77 -11.61
C ALA A 538 -11.33 14.54 -11.46
N LEU A 539 -11.78 14.11 -10.27
CA LEU A 539 -13.20 13.95 -9.94
C LEU A 539 -13.92 15.26 -9.62
N GLY A 540 -13.26 16.42 -9.80
CA GLY A 540 -13.86 17.75 -9.56
C GLY A 540 -13.92 18.17 -8.09
N LEU A 541 -13.26 17.42 -7.21
CA LEU A 541 -13.19 17.70 -5.77
C LEU A 541 -11.97 18.55 -5.41
N ASN A 542 -11.94 19.05 -4.18
CA ASN A 542 -10.83 19.86 -3.69
C ASN A 542 -9.73 18.97 -3.08
N PRO A 543 -8.49 18.92 -3.62
CA PRO A 543 -7.38 18.16 -3.04
C PRO A 543 -7.08 18.49 -1.57
N ALA A 544 -7.37 19.73 -1.14
CA ALA A 544 -7.23 20.12 0.26
C ALA A 544 -8.25 19.45 1.21
N ALA A 545 -9.17 18.63 0.69
CA ALA A 545 -9.99 17.75 1.52
C ALA A 545 -9.17 16.60 2.13
N LEU A 546 -8.03 16.26 1.52
CA LEU A 546 -7.09 15.28 2.07
C LEU A 546 -6.23 15.90 3.17
N ASP A 547 -6.21 15.29 4.34
CA ASP A 547 -5.47 15.76 5.51
C ASP A 547 -3.97 15.81 5.24
N ALA A 548 -3.41 14.71 4.74
CA ALA A 548 -1.99 14.59 4.42
C ALA A 548 -1.55 15.60 3.36
N VAL A 549 -2.39 15.86 2.36
CA VAL A 549 -2.12 16.87 1.33
C VAL A 549 -2.01 18.28 1.92
N ARG A 550 -2.82 18.60 2.94
CA ARG A 550 -2.70 19.89 3.64
C ARG A 550 -1.45 19.96 4.50
N GLU A 551 -1.11 18.86 5.16
CA GLU A 551 0.04 18.80 6.08
C GLU A 551 1.38 18.82 5.36
N GLU A 552 1.50 18.09 4.25
CA GLU A 552 2.76 17.92 3.53
C GLU A 552 2.87 18.82 2.29
N GLY A 553 1.77 19.47 1.88
CA GLY A 553 1.76 20.33 0.69
C GLY A 553 1.86 19.57 -0.62
N THR A 554 1.39 18.32 -0.66
CA THR A 554 1.50 17.41 -1.81
C THR A 554 0.77 17.97 -3.03
N ALA A 555 1.49 18.17 -4.12
CA ALA A 555 0.94 18.69 -5.37
C ALA A 555 0.30 17.58 -6.21
N VAL A 556 -0.58 17.95 -7.15
CA VAL A 556 -1.07 17.06 -8.19
C VAL A 556 0.06 16.64 -9.13
N LEU A 557 -0.08 15.51 -9.80
CA LEU A 557 0.87 15.06 -10.82
C LEU A 557 0.98 16.09 -11.96
N PRO A 558 2.18 16.41 -12.41
CA PRO A 558 2.40 17.34 -13.53
C PRO A 558 1.59 16.93 -14.76
N GLU A 559 1.20 17.90 -15.56
CA GLU A 559 0.51 17.77 -16.86
C GLU A 559 -0.92 17.20 -16.80
N VAL A 560 -1.33 16.41 -15.81
CA VAL A 560 -2.68 15.77 -15.79
C VAL A 560 -3.79 16.82 -15.94
N ILE A 561 -3.71 17.91 -15.16
CA ILE A 561 -4.77 18.94 -15.18
C ILE A 561 -4.83 19.68 -16.52
N SER A 562 -3.69 19.91 -17.18
CA SER A 562 -3.67 20.51 -18.52
C SER A 562 -4.30 19.59 -19.58
N GLN A 563 -4.07 18.28 -19.48
CA GLN A 563 -4.72 17.29 -20.35
C GLN A 563 -6.24 17.28 -20.12
N LEU A 564 -6.69 17.25 -18.86
CA LEU A 564 -8.12 17.29 -18.51
C LEU A 564 -8.82 18.59 -18.94
N SER A 565 -8.12 19.70 -18.98
CA SER A 565 -8.67 21.00 -19.37
C SER A 565 -8.73 21.21 -20.89
N GLY A 566 -8.14 20.31 -21.66
CA GLY A 566 -7.99 20.40 -23.10
C GLY A 566 -9.15 19.83 -23.93
N TRP A 567 -10.19 19.29 -23.29
CA TRP A 567 -11.39 18.71 -23.93
C TRP A 567 -12.68 19.45 -23.64
#